data_67d5cd0a44eb475258c6291cb2fb8b92
#
_entry.id   67d5cd0a44eb475258c6291cb2fb8b92
#
_cell.length_a   1.000
_cell.length_b   1.000
_cell.length_c   1.000
_cell.angle_alpha   90.00
_cell.angle_beta   90.00
_cell.angle_gamma   90.00
#
_symmetry.space_group_name_H-M   'P 1'
#
loop_
_entity.id
_entity.type
_entity.pdbx_description
1 polymer ?
#
loop_
_entity_poly.entity_id
_entity_poly.type
_entity_poly.pdbx_seq_one_letter_code
_entity_poly.pdbx_strand_id
1 'polypeptide(L)'
;MTGAGEAITVGQTLPALTVSMTAQRIISGAVATRDWQPIHHDQALAQQSGLRGIILNAPSQAGWISKYITDWAGPSVRIQRLSFRMKDSICPGDTMQLSGEITACDVQPDGQRRMTVSVHISADGKLRTVAEVRFLLP
;
A
#
# COMPACT_ATOMS: atom_id res chain seq x y z
N MET A 1 1.38 11.78 -12.18
CA MET A 1 2.75 11.81 -12.73
C MET A 1 3.40 13.12 -12.33
N THR A 2 4.39 13.07 -11.50
CA THR A 2 5.31 14.20 -11.34
C THR A 2 6.07 14.32 -12.65
N GLY A 3 5.88 15.42 -13.38
CA GLY A 3 6.66 15.74 -14.55
C GLY A 3 8.15 15.73 -14.19
N ALA A 4 9.00 15.25 -15.08
CA ALA A 4 10.45 15.30 -14.94
C ALA A 4 10.87 16.77 -14.77
N GLY A 5 11.08 17.23 -13.53
CA GLY A 5 11.49 18.60 -13.22
C GLY A 5 11.01 19.18 -11.90
N GLU A 6 10.02 18.56 -11.23
CA GLU A 6 9.64 19.04 -9.89
C GLU A 6 10.68 18.63 -8.85
N ALA A 7 11.09 19.61 -8.05
CA ALA A 7 12.01 19.36 -6.94
C ALA A 7 11.33 18.48 -5.89
N ILE A 8 11.87 17.28 -5.69
CA ILE A 8 11.40 16.34 -4.66
C ILE A 8 12.12 16.68 -3.36
N THR A 9 11.36 16.91 -2.29
CA THR A 9 11.91 17.29 -0.98
C THR A 9 11.44 16.35 0.12
N VAL A 10 12.31 16.13 1.10
CA VAL A 10 11.94 15.42 2.33
C VAL A 10 10.82 16.19 3.04
N GLY A 11 9.82 15.47 3.53
CA GLY A 11 8.61 16.04 4.12
C GLY A 11 7.47 16.26 3.13
N GLN A 12 7.73 16.15 1.84
CA GLN A 12 6.69 16.25 0.81
C GLN A 12 5.71 15.09 0.93
N THR A 13 4.42 15.40 0.88
CA THR A 13 3.35 14.40 0.88
C THR A 13 2.99 13.99 -0.55
N LEU A 14 2.67 12.71 -0.73
CA LEU A 14 2.13 12.18 -1.96
C LEU A 14 0.61 12.37 -1.98
N PRO A 15 -0.01 12.53 -3.18
CA PRO A 15 -1.47 12.54 -3.28
C PRO A 15 -2.08 11.27 -2.69
N ALA A 16 -3.17 11.42 -1.94
CA ALA A 16 -3.86 10.28 -1.35
C ALA A 16 -4.56 9.44 -2.44
N LEU A 17 -4.57 8.12 -2.24
CA LEU A 17 -5.35 7.18 -3.04
C LEU A 17 -6.48 6.63 -2.17
N THR A 18 -7.72 6.79 -2.61
CA THR A 18 -8.90 6.29 -1.91
C THR A 18 -9.52 5.15 -2.71
N VAL A 19 -9.80 4.04 -2.03
CA VAL A 19 -10.36 2.83 -2.64
C VAL A 19 -11.50 2.32 -1.79
N SER A 20 -12.70 2.19 -2.40
CA SER A 20 -13.80 1.45 -1.77
C SER A 20 -13.46 -0.04 -1.73
N MET A 21 -13.34 -0.59 -0.54
CA MET A 21 -13.02 -2.00 -0.38
C MET A 21 -14.29 -2.84 -0.44
N THR A 22 -14.35 -3.75 -1.40
CA THR A 22 -15.48 -4.64 -1.61
C THR A 22 -15.06 -6.08 -1.34
N ALA A 23 -16.05 -6.95 -1.06
CA ALA A 23 -15.81 -8.38 -0.94
C ALA A 23 -15.14 -8.94 -2.22
N GLN A 24 -15.57 -8.49 -3.40
CA GLN A 24 -14.98 -8.90 -4.66
C GLN A 24 -13.48 -8.57 -4.73
N ARG A 25 -13.08 -7.37 -4.31
CA ARG A 25 -11.66 -6.96 -4.32
C ARG A 25 -10.83 -7.79 -3.36
N ILE A 26 -11.36 -8.07 -2.17
CA ILE A 26 -10.67 -8.88 -1.15
C ILE A 26 -10.48 -10.31 -1.66
N ILE A 27 -11.55 -10.93 -2.16
CA ILE A 27 -11.52 -12.30 -2.67
C ILE A 27 -10.63 -12.39 -3.92
N SER A 28 -10.75 -11.45 -4.85
CA SER A 28 -9.94 -11.41 -6.05
C SER A 28 -8.45 -11.28 -5.72
N GLY A 29 -8.10 -10.46 -4.73
CA GLY A 29 -6.73 -10.32 -4.26
C GLY A 29 -6.18 -11.60 -3.65
N ALA A 30 -6.98 -12.32 -2.87
CA ALA A 30 -6.61 -13.61 -2.31
C ALA A 30 -6.39 -14.65 -3.42
N VAL A 31 -7.29 -14.72 -4.39
CA VAL A 31 -7.17 -15.63 -5.56
C VAL A 31 -5.92 -15.30 -6.38
N ALA A 32 -5.69 -14.03 -6.69
CA ALA A 32 -4.54 -13.58 -7.48
C ALA A 32 -3.20 -13.89 -6.81
N THR A 33 -3.17 -13.91 -5.49
CA THR A 33 -1.96 -14.19 -4.70
C THR A 33 -1.89 -15.63 -4.21
N ARG A 34 -2.82 -16.48 -4.62
CA ARG A 34 -2.93 -17.89 -4.22
C ARG A 34 -2.98 -18.07 -2.70
N ASP A 35 -3.66 -17.19 -2.02
CA ASP A 35 -3.85 -17.24 -0.59
C ASP A 35 -5.22 -17.84 -0.28
N TRP A 36 -5.23 -19.12 0.04
CA TRP A 36 -6.45 -19.90 0.22
C TRP A 36 -6.94 -19.92 1.68
N GLN A 37 -6.42 -19.05 2.52
CA GLN A 37 -6.86 -18.93 3.91
C GLN A 37 -8.35 -18.54 3.94
N PRO A 38 -9.21 -19.29 4.64
CA PRO A 38 -10.67 -19.03 4.64
C PRO A 38 -11.06 -17.62 5.11
N ILE A 39 -10.26 -16.99 5.96
CA ILE A 39 -10.52 -15.63 6.45
C ILE A 39 -10.53 -14.58 5.33
N HIS A 40 -10.06 -14.91 4.13
CA HIS A 40 -10.05 -14.01 2.98
C HIS A 40 -11.22 -14.24 2.01
N HIS A 41 -12.03 -15.29 2.22
CA HIS A 41 -13.14 -15.59 1.30
C HIS A 41 -14.40 -16.17 1.98
N ASP A 42 -14.32 -16.60 3.23
CA ASP A 42 -15.45 -17.16 3.96
C ASP A 42 -15.86 -16.23 5.10
N GLN A 43 -16.95 -15.49 4.87
CA GLN A 43 -17.44 -14.48 5.80
C GLN A 43 -17.81 -15.08 7.16
N ALA A 44 -18.53 -16.21 7.16
CA ALA A 44 -18.96 -16.85 8.40
C ALA A 44 -17.76 -17.34 9.23
N LEU A 45 -16.79 -17.96 8.58
CA LEU A 45 -15.59 -18.45 9.25
C LEU A 45 -14.73 -17.28 9.76
N ALA A 46 -14.59 -16.21 8.99
CA ALA A 46 -13.89 -15.02 9.43
C ALA A 46 -14.50 -14.45 10.71
N GLN A 47 -15.84 -14.34 10.76
CA GLN A 47 -16.56 -13.86 11.93
C GLN A 47 -16.44 -14.81 13.13
N GLN A 48 -16.50 -16.11 12.91
CA GLN A 48 -16.24 -17.11 13.96
C GLN A 48 -14.83 -17.01 14.52
N SER A 49 -13.86 -16.57 13.72
CA SER A 49 -12.48 -16.33 14.14
C SER A 49 -12.28 -15.01 14.88
N GLY A 50 -13.35 -14.24 15.11
CA GLY A 50 -13.30 -12.96 15.84
C GLY A 50 -13.06 -11.74 14.95
N LEU A 51 -13.06 -11.89 13.63
CA LEU A 51 -12.93 -10.79 12.68
C LEU A 51 -14.30 -10.18 12.36
N ARG A 52 -14.33 -8.91 11.92
CA ARG A 52 -15.57 -8.27 11.47
C ARG A 52 -16.17 -8.94 10.23
N GLY A 53 -15.30 -9.51 9.39
CA GLY A 53 -15.64 -10.17 8.15
C GLY A 53 -14.37 -10.65 7.47
N ILE A 54 -14.47 -11.01 6.18
CA ILE A 54 -13.27 -11.34 5.40
C ILE A 54 -12.33 -10.16 5.36
N ILE A 55 -11.03 -10.43 5.30
CA ILE A 55 -9.99 -9.40 5.40
C ILE A 55 -9.10 -9.39 4.17
N LEU A 56 -8.64 -8.20 3.79
CA LEU A 56 -7.63 -8.00 2.75
C LEU A 56 -6.31 -8.62 3.22
N ASN A 57 -5.75 -9.51 2.42
CA ASN A 57 -4.53 -10.23 2.79
C ASN A 57 -3.27 -9.38 2.63
N ALA A 58 -2.17 -9.80 3.24
CA ALA A 58 -0.90 -9.11 3.20
C ALA A 58 -0.33 -8.95 1.77
N PRO A 59 -0.32 -9.97 0.92
CA PRO A 59 0.16 -9.80 -0.46
C PRO A 59 -0.65 -8.77 -1.27
N SER A 60 -1.96 -8.69 -1.07
CA SER A 60 -2.80 -7.65 -1.71
C SER A 60 -2.43 -6.26 -1.21
N GLN A 61 -2.17 -6.10 0.08
CA GLN A 61 -1.73 -4.81 0.64
C GLN A 61 -0.38 -4.39 0.05
N ALA A 62 0.57 -5.32 -0.08
CA ALA A 62 1.84 -5.07 -0.75
C ALA A 62 1.63 -4.60 -2.20
N GLY A 63 0.70 -5.21 -2.91
CA GLY A 63 0.31 -4.80 -4.27
C GLY A 63 -0.25 -3.37 -4.32
N TRP A 64 -1.14 -3.02 -3.41
CA TRP A 64 -1.70 -1.67 -3.32
C TRP A 64 -0.64 -0.62 -2.98
N ILE A 65 0.27 -0.93 -2.07
CA ILE A 65 1.39 -0.04 -1.72
C ILE A 65 2.32 0.15 -2.90
N SER A 66 2.67 -0.92 -3.60
CA SER A 66 3.51 -0.87 -4.81
C SER A 66 2.86 -0.04 -5.91
N LYS A 67 1.56 -0.26 -6.17
CA LYS A 67 0.79 0.53 -7.12
C LYS A 67 0.79 2.01 -6.74
N TYR A 68 0.58 2.34 -5.49
CA TYR A 68 0.57 3.70 -5.00
C TYR A 68 1.89 4.43 -5.30
N ILE A 69 3.02 3.76 -5.09
CA ILE A 69 4.35 4.31 -5.39
C ILE A 69 4.56 4.44 -6.90
N THR A 70 4.24 3.41 -7.68
CA THR A 70 4.48 3.42 -9.13
C THR A 70 3.57 4.38 -9.87
N ASP A 71 2.34 4.58 -9.42
CA ASP A 71 1.43 5.58 -9.98
C ASP A 71 1.97 7.01 -9.78
N TRP A 72 2.59 7.28 -8.63
CA TRP A 72 3.19 8.58 -8.35
C TRP A 72 4.56 8.76 -9.04
N ALA A 73 5.44 7.80 -8.90
CA ALA A 73 6.84 7.90 -9.34
C ALA A 73 7.04 7.57 -10.84
N GLY A 74 6.07 6.90 -11.45
CA GLY A 74 6.13 6.48 -12.84
C GLY A 74 6.65 5.06 -13.05
N PRO A 75 6.62 4.57 -14.31
CA PRO A 75 6.91 3.17 -14.63
C PRO A 75 8.40 2.80 -14.53
N SER A 76 9.29 3.79 -14.51
CA SER A 76 10.74 3.57 -14.43
C SER A 76 11.25 3.37 -13.00
N VAL A 77 10.37 3.47 -12.00
CA VAL A 77 10.73 3.27 -10.60
C VAL A 77 11.17 1.83 -10.34
N ARG A 78 12.21 1.66 -9.53
CA ARG A 78 12.66 0.34 -9.07
C ARG A 78 12.49 0.24 -7.58
N ILE A 79 11.48 -0.50 -7.14
CA ILE A 79 11.29 -0.78 -5.71
C ILE A 79 12.39 -1.74 -5.26
N GLN A 80 13.17 -1.32 -4.28
CA GLN A 80 14.26 -2.09 -3.70
C GLN A 80 13.83 -2.82 -2.43
N ARG A 81 12.97 -2.19 -1.64
CA ARG A 81 12.49 -2.74 -0.38
C ARG A 81 11.08 -2.22 -0.09
N LEU A 82 10.23 -3.13 0.33
CA LEU A 82 8.90 -2.83 0.84
C LEU A 82 8.73 -3.61 2.14
N SER A 83 8.51 -2.90 3.24
CA SER A 83 8.21 -3.49 4.52
C SER A 83 6.95 -2.87 5.10
N PHE A 84 6.13 -3.66 5.75
CA PHE A 84 4.90 -3.14 6.35
C PHE A 84 4.47 -3.97 7.55
N ARG A 85 3.69 -3.33 8.41
CA ARG A 85 3.09 -3.95 9.58
C ARG A 85 1.59 -3.68 9.56
N MET A 86 0.82 -4.74 9.54
CA MET A 86 -0.63 -4.67 9.66
C MET A 86 -1.01 -4.55 11.14
N LYS A 87 -1.76 -3.50 11.47
CA LYS A 87 -2.21 -3.22 12.84
C LYS A 87 -3.68 -3.58 13.05
N ASP A 88 -4.48 -3.51 11.98
CA ASP A 88 -5.89 -3.82 12.02
C ASP A 88 -6.36 -4.28 10.64
N SER A 89 -7.47 -4.99 10.59
CA SER A 89 -8.01 -5.59 9.37
C SER A 89 -8.73 -4.58 8.50
N ILE A 90 -8.66 -4.80 7.19
CA ILE A 90 -9.42 -4.09 6.18
C ILE A 90 -10.47 -5.06 5.65
N CYS A 91 -11.74 -4.68 5.77
CA CYS A 91 -12.91 -5.52 5.48
C CYS A 91 -13.78 -4.91 4.38
N PRO A 92 -14.72 -5.68 3.82
CA PRO A 92 -15.72 -5.13 2.90
C PRO A 92 -16.51 -4.00 3.55
N GLY A 93 -16.75 -2.94 2.78
CA GLY A 93 -17.43 -1.74 3.25
C GLY A 93 -16.49 -0.66 3.77
N ASP A 94 -15.23 -0.98 4.03
CA ASP A 94 -14.23 0.02 4.42
C ASP A 94 -13.87 0.89 3.21
N THR A 95 -13.68 2.18 3.46
CA THR A 95 -13.05 3.10 2.50
C THR A 95 -11.58 3.20 2.84
N MET A 96 -10.75 2.47 2.09
CA MET A 96 -9.32 2.42 2.29
C MET A 96 -8.66 3.66 1.69
N GLN A 97 -7.78 4.31 2.46
CA GLN A 97 -6.99 5.44 1.98
C GLN A 97 -5.51 5.16 2.18
N LEU A 98 -4.73 5.32 1.10
CA LEU A 98 -3.28 5.32 1.17
C LEU A 98 -2.78 6.75 1.15
N SER A 99 -1.87 7.06 2.05
CA SER A 99 -1.17 8.34 2.12
C SER A 99 0.33 8.10 2.27
N GLY A 100 1.14 9.03 1.81
CA GLY A 100 2.59 8.87 1.84
C GLY A 100 3.31 10.19 2.10
N GLU A 101 4.47 10.06 2.71
CA GLU A 101 5.39 11.18 2.97
C GLU A 101 6.82 10.73 2.66
N ILE A 102 7.57 11.58 1.94
CA ILE A 102 8.97 11.34 1.64
C ILE A 102 9.79 11.58 2.89
N THR A 103 10.48 10.54 3.37
CA THR A 103 11.28 10.59 4.59
C THR A 103 12.78 10.67 4.31
N ALA A 104 13.23 10.25 3.13
CA ALA A 104 14.62 10.38 2.70
C ALA A 104 14.73 10.48 1.18
N CYS A 105 15.73 11.22 0.72
CA CYS A 105 16.07 11.36 -0.68
C CYS A 105 17.59 11.50 -0.81
N ASP A 106 18.27 10.49 -1.36
CA ASP A 106 19.71 10.44 -1.51
C ASP A 106 20.09 10.29 -2.99
N VAL A 107 20.99 11.15 -3.48
CA VAL A 107 21.55 11.01 -4.82
C VAL A 107 22.64 9.93 -4.80
N GLN A 108 22.51 8.94 -5.67
CA GLN A 108 23.47 7.86 -5.81
C GLN A 108 24.64 8.28 -6.72
N PRO A 109 25.81 7.58 -6.67
CA PRO A 109 26.95 7.90 -7.50
C PRO A 109 26.68 7.88 -9.03
N ASP A 110 25.69 7.09 -9.46
CA ASP A 110 25.26 7.00 -10.86
C ASP A 110 24.21 8.05 -11.26
N GLY A 111 23.88 8.97 -10.35
CA GLY A 111 22.91 10.05 -10.57
C GLY A 111 21.46 9.65 -10.29
N GLN A 112 21.16 8.39 -10.02
CA GLN A 112 19.83 7.98 -9.60
C GLN A 112 19.52 8.51 -8.19
N ARG A 113 18.25 8.73 -7.92
CA ARG A 113 17.80 9.14 -6.57
C ARG A 113 17.20 7.96 -5.84
N ARG A 114 17.75 7.67 -4.67
CA ARG A 114 17.16 6.67 -3.78
C ARG A 114 16.21 7.37 -2.83
N MET A 115 14.95 6.97 -2.92
CA MET A 115 13.85 7.54 -2.16
C MET A 115 13.40 6.58 -1.08
N THR A 116 12.99 7.12 0.06
CA THR A 116 12.25 6.40 1.08
C THR A 116 10.94 7.13 1.34
N VAL A 117 9.84 6.40 1.29
CA VAL A 117 8.49 6.92 1.54
C VAL A 117 7.86 6.12 2.67
N SER A 118 7.35 6.83 3.67
CA SER A 118 6.46 6.25 4.69
C SER A 118 5.04 6.24 4.13
N VAL A 119 4.40 5.07 4.09
CA VAL A 119 3.05 4.90 3.58
C VAL A 119 2.14 4.44 4.71
N HIS A 120 1.01 5.09 4.87
CA HIS A 120 -0.04 4.70 5.79
C HIS A 120 -1.27 4.25 5.03
N ILE A 121 -1.84 3.13 5.43
CA ILE A 121 -3.16 2.71 5.01
C ILE A 121 -4.11 2.90 6.18
N SER A 122 -5.13 3.70 5.98
CA SER A 122 -6.19 3.94 6.95
C SER A 122 -7.54 3.59 6.34
N ALA A 123 -8.52 3.36 7.19
CA ALA A 123 -9.91 3.18 6.78
C ALA A 123 -10.80 3.75 7.87
N ASP A 124 -11.78 4.56 7.45
CA ASP A 124 -12.75 5.21 8.35
C ASP A 124 -12.06 5.98 9.50
N GLY A 125 -10.98 6.69 9.17
CA GLY A 125 -10.22 7.50 10.11
C GLY A 125 -9.30 6.72 11.04
N LYS A 126 -9.19 5.40 10.90
CA LYS A 126 -8.36 4.53 11.73
C LYS A 126 -7.19 3.95 10.93
N LEU A 127 -5.99 4.06 11.49
CA LEU A 127 -4.78 3.48 10.90
C LEU A 127 -4.87 1.94 10.90
N ARG A 128 -4.65 1.34 9.72
CA ARG A 128 -4.71 -0.12 9.52
C ARG A 128 -3.34 -0.73 9.30
N THR A 129 -2.49 -0.07 8.51
CA THR A 129 -1.17 -0.57 8.13
C THR A 129 -0.18 0.58 8.03
N VAL A 130 1.03 0.35 8.51
CA VAL A 130 2.17 1.25 8.32
C VAL A 130 3.21 0.55 7.46
N ALA A 131 3.75 1.28 6.49
CA ALA A 131 4.73 0.74 5.55
C ALA A 131 5.87 1.71 5.31
N GLU A 132 7.00 1.16 4.89
CA GLU A 132 8.14 1.91 4.37
C GLU A 132 8.53 1.32 3.03
N VAL A 133 8.67 2.17 2.02
CA VAL A 133 9.08 1.77 0.68
C VAL A 133 10.34 2.51 0.31
N ARG A 134 11.37 1.77 -0.10
CA ARG A 134 12.61 2.30 -0.66
C ARG A 134 12.69 1.96 -2.13
N PHE A 135 12.96 2.96 -2.95
CA PHE A 135 13.00 2.80 -4.39
C PHE A 135 14.00 3.75 -5.05
N LEU A 136 14.38 3.42 -6.29
CA LEU A 136 15.22 4.25 -7.13
C LEU A 136 14.37 4.97 -8.19
N LEU A 137 14.65 6.24 -8.36
CA LEU A 137 14.20 7.06 -9.50
C LEU A 137 15.38 7.33 -10.41
N PRO A 138 15.18 7.24 -11.74
CA PRO A 138 16.19 7.63 -12.71
C PRO A 138 16.61 9.08 -12.57
#